data_611f468b9868f0781d30020816622311
#
_entry.id   611f468b9868f0781d30020816622311
#
_cell.length_a   1.000
_cell.length_b   1.000
_cell.length_c   1.000
_cell.angle_alpha   90.00
_cell.angle_beta   90.00
_cell.angle_gamma   90.00
#
_symmetry.space_group_name_H-M   'P 1'
#
loop_
_entity.id
_entity.type
_entity.pdbx_description
1 polymer ?
#
loop_
_entity_poly.entity_id
_entity_poly.type
_entity_poly.pdbx_seq_one_letter_code
_entity_poly.pdbx_strand_id
1 'polypeptide(L)'
;AVYGLDDTEAKRRINELAEMLELGEELTRPVRKLSLGERMKAELLAALLHRPSLLFLDEPTLGLDVNAQARVRTFLADYNRRHGATVLLTSHYMADITALCPRVLLIHQGGLFYDGSLEALTQRLSPCRLVRLELKTPLPAQALAAYGQVEAIDGREVRLLIERDQLTGAVARLLGDLEV
;
A
#
# COMPACT_ATOMS: atom_id res chain seq x y z
N ALA A 1 -12.73 -28.83 19.78
CA ALA A 1 -12.41 -27.73 18.87
C ALA A 1 -10.95 -27.31 19.05
N VAL A 2 -10.22 -27.07 17.96
CA VAL A 2 -8.76 -26.80 17.97
C VAL A 2 -8.41 -25.53 18.76
N TYR A 3 -9.33 -24.53 18.80
CA TYR A 3 -9.11 -23.22 19.44
C TYR A 3 -10.00 -23.00 20.68
N GLY A 4 -10.60 -24.04 21.26
CA GLY A 4 -11.43 -23.93 22.48
C GLY A 4 -12.75 -23.14 22.29
N LEU A 5 -13.14 -22.86 21.06
CA LEU A 5 -14.43 -22.22 20.76
C LEU A 5 -15.55 -23.23 20.86
N ASP A 6 -16.66 -22.88 21.51
CA ASP A 6 -17.91 -23.63 21.40
C ASP A 6 -18.56 -23.42 20.03
N ASP A 7 -19.50 -24.30 19.68
CA ASP A 7 -20.14 -24.29 18.37
C ASP A 7 -20.95 -23.02 18.10
N THR A 8 -21.52 -22.41 19.14
CA THR A 8 -22.34 -21.20 19.02
C THR A 8 -21.45 -19.99 18.72
N GLU A 9 -20.37 -19.84 19.48
CA GLU A 9 -19.39 -18.76 19.28
C GLU A 9 -18.65 -18.92 17.96
N ALA A 10 -18.29 -20.14 17.57
CA ALA A 10 -17.68 -20.43 16.29
C ALA A 10 -18.58 -20.00 15.11
N LYS A 11 -19.86 -20.38 15.15
CA LYS A 11 -20.85 -19.96 14.13
C LYS A 11 -21.02 -18.45 14.06
N ARG A 12 -21.11 -17.80 15.23
CA ARG A 12 -21.23 -16.34 15.30
C ARG A 12 -20.03 -15.64 14.63
N ARG A 13 -18.80 -16.08 14.94
CA ARG A 13 -17.58 -15.50 14.36
C ARG A 13 -17.45 -15.80 12.87
N ILE A 14 -17.82 -17.01 12.43
CA ILE A 14 -17.84 -17.35 11.01
C ILE A 14 -18.76 -16.39 10.25
N ASN A 15 -19.97 -16.17 10.76
CA ASN A 15 -20.92 -15.28 10.09
C ASN A 15 -20.42 -13.83 10.05
N GLU A 16 -19.87 -13.32 11.17
CA GLU A 16 -19.27 -11.98 11.24
C GLU A 16 -18.14 -11.80 10.20
N LEU A 17 -17.19 -12.73 10.15
CA LEU A 17 -16.06 -12.67 9.22
C LEU A 17 -16.50 -12.90 7.77
N ALA A 18 -17.47 -13.79 7.55
CA ALA A 18 -18.01 -14.05 6.22
C ALA A 18 -18.72 -12.82 5.64
N GLU A 19 -19.49 -12.12 6.45
CA GLU A 19 -20.11 -10.85 6.05
C GLU A 19 -19.05 -9.80 5.68
N MET A 20 -18.03 -9.62 6.51
CA MET A 20 -16.93 -8.68 6.25
C MET A 20 -16.11 -9.03 4.99
N LEU A 21 -15.96 -10.32 4.68
CA LEU A 21 -15.23 -10.83 3.52
C LEU A 21 -16.09 -10.99 2.28
N GLU A 22 -17.39 -10.73 2.38
CA GLU A 22 -18.36 -11.00 1.31
C GLU A 22 -18.25 -12.48 0.84
N LEU A 23 -18.24 -13.40 1.82
CA LEU A 23 -18.30 -14.84 1.62
C LEU A 23 -19.68 -15.33 2.04
N GLY A 24 -20.56 -15.56 1.08
CA GLY A 24 -21.90 -16.07 1.34
C GLY A 24 -22.01 -17.56 1.04
N GLU A 25 -22.44 -17.88 -0.19
CA GLU A 25 -22.61 -19.25 -0.67
C GLU A 25 -21.30 -20.03 -0.74
N GLU A 26 -20.15 -19.33 -0.86
CA GLU A 26 -18.80 -19.90 -0.96
C GLU A 26 -18.44 -20.75 0.25
N LEU A 27 -18.96 -20.42 1.44
CA LEU A 27 -18.71 -21.18 2.68
C LEU A 27 -19.18 -22.64 2.60
N THR A 28 -20.14 -22.92 1.75
CA THR A 28 -20.69 -24.28 1.56
C THR A 28 -20.04 -25.04 0.41
N ARG A 29 -19.20 -24.36 -0.39
CA ARG A 29 -18.53 -24.96 -1.55
C ARG A 29 -17.25 -25.68 -1.15
N PRO A 30 -16.94 -26.81 -1.79
CA PRO A 30 -15.62 -27.43 -1.63
C PRO A 30 -14.49 -26.46 -2.04
N VAL A 31 -13.40 -26.38 -1.26
CA VAL A 31 -12.27 -25.48 -1.49
C VAL A 31 -11.71 -25.55 -2.92
N ARG A 32 -11.71 -26.74 -3.53
CA ARG A 32 -11.25 -26.97 -4.93
C ARG A 32 -12.12 -26.28 -5.99
N LYS A 33 -13.32 -25.81 -5.63
CA LYS A 33 -14.24 -25.09 -6.53
C LYS A 33 -14.21 -23.58 -6.32
N LEU A 34 -13.44 -23.10 -5.36
CA LEU A 34 -13.27 -21.68 -5.10
C LEU A 34 -12.27 -21.09 -6.09
N SER A 35 -12.54 -19.90 -6.57
CA SER A 35 -11.55 -19.05 -7.25
C SER A 35 -10.42 -18.70 -6.31
N LEU A 36 -9.31 -18.20 -6.84
CA LEU A 36 -8.17 -17.78 -6.03
C LEU A 36 -8.56 -16.74 -4.98
N GLY A 37 -9.37 -15.74 -5.36
CA GLY A 37 -9.84 -14.70 -4.46
C GLY A 37 -10.77 -15.21 -3.36
N GLU A 38 -11.73 -16.08 -3.71
CA GLU A 38 -12.63 -16.73 -2.74
C GLU A 38 -11.83 -17.62 -1.77
N ARG A 39 -10.84 -18.35 -2.29
CA ARG A 39 -9.97 -19.19 -1.47
C ARG A 39 -9.14 -18.34 -0.49
N MET A 40 -8.52 -17.25 -0.94
CA MET A 40 -7.76 -16.34 -0.07
C MET A 40 -8.64 -15.77 1.04
N LYS A 41 -9.86 -15.33 0.72
CA LYS A 41 -10.84 -14.86 1.71
C LYS A 41 -11.18 -15.96 2.74
N ALA A 42 -11.39 -17.20 2.28
CA ALA A 42 -11.66 -18.32 3.17
C ALA A 42 -10.48 -18.67 4.08
N GLU A 43 -9.25 -18.58 3.56
CA GLU A 43 -8.02 -18.76 4.34
C GLU A 43 -7.86 -17.66 5.40
N LEU A 44 -8.14 -16.39 5.05
CA LEU A 44 -8.18 -15.28 6.01
C LEU A 44 -9.24 -15.50 7.10
N LEU A 45 -10.45 -15.93 6.73
CA LEU A 45 -11.50 -16.27 7.71
C LEU A 45 -11.00 -17.33 8.69
N ALA A 46 -10.42 -18.40 8.19
CA ALA A 46 -9.90 -19.48 9.03
C ALA A 46 -8.77 -19.01 9.97
N ALA A 47 -7.86 -18.18 9.47
CA ALA A 47 -6.75 -17.62 10.25
C ALA A 47 -7.22 -16.67 11.35
N LEU A 48 -8.35 -15.97 11.15
CA LEU A 48 -8.85 -14.94 12.06
C LEU A 48 -9.96 -15.43 13.01
N LEU A 49 -10.51 -16.62 12.76
CA LEU A 49 -11.64 -17.18 13.51
C LEU A 49 -11.40 -17.21 15.04
N HIS A 50 -10.18 -17.52 15.45
CA HIS A 50 -9.81 -17.62 16.85
C HIS A 50 -9.33 -16.29 17.47
N ARG A 51 -9.39 -15.18 16.71
CA ARG A 51 -8.99 -13.83 17.13
C ARG A 51 -7.55 -13.80 17.66
N PRO A 52 -6.56 -14.13 16.84
CA PRO A 52 -5.16 -14.12 17.26
C PRO A 52 -4.73 -12.69 17.66
N SER A 53 -3.90 -12.57 18.69
CA SER A 53 -3.26 -11.31 19.07
C SER A 53 -2.10 -10.94 18.14
N LEU A 54 -1.54 -11.93 17.43
CA LEU A 54 -0.47 -11.80 16.46
C LEU A 54 -0.82 -12.58 15.20
N LEU A 55 -0.76 -11.92 14.05
CA LEU A 55 -1.08 -12.46 12.73
C LEU A 55 0.10 -12.26 11.78
N PHE A 56 0.50 -13.32 11.10
CA PHE A 56 1.47 -13.29 10.02
C PHE A 56 0.76 -13.48 8.69
N LEU A 57 0.95 -12.57 7.75
CA LEU A 57 0.39 -12.62 6.40
C LEU A 57 1.51 -12.52 5.38
N ASP A 58 1.66 -13.55 4.59
CA ASP A 58 2.64 -13.58 3.50
C ASP A 58 1.94 -13.31 2.18
N GLU A 59 2.21 -12.12 1.59
CA GLU A 59 1.64 -11.67 0.32
C GLU A 59 0.10 -11.85 0.21
N PRO A 60 -0.71 -11.31 1.15
CA PRO A 60 -2.13 -11.65 1.27
C PRO A 60 -3.01 -11.18 0.10
N THR A 61 -2.47 -10.41 -0.83
CA THR A 61 -3.20 -9.92 -2.01
C THR A 61 -2.62 -10.44 -3.33
N LEU A 62 -1.61 -11.31 -3.25
CA LEU A 62 -0.93 -11.83 -4.44
C LEU A 62 -1.89 -12.61 -5.35
N GLY A 63 -1.84 -12.30 -6.64
CA GLY A 63 -2.66 -12.98 -7.65
C GLY A 63 -4.14 -12.60 -7.67
N LEU A 64 -4.56 -11.64 -6.85
CA LEU A 64 -5.92 -11.09 -6.87
C LEU A 64 -6.02 -9.95 -7.88
N ASP A 65 -7.21 -9.78 -8.46
CA ASP A 65 -7.53 -8.58 -9.23
C ASP A 65 -7.60 -7.33 -8.34
N VAL A 66 -7.53 -6.14 -8.95
CA VAL A 66 -7.45 -4.84 -8.25
C VAL A 66 -8.61 -4.64 -7.26
N ASN A 67 -9.81 -5.07 -7.63
CA ASN A 67 -11.00 -4.93 -6.77
C ASN A 67 -10.93 -5.89 -5.58
N ALA A 68 -10.53 -7.13 -5.80
CA ALA A 68 -10.34 -8.11 -4.74
C ALA A 68 -9.22 -7.69 -3.77
N GLN A 69 -8.10 -7.16 -4.28
CA GLN A 69 -7.03 -6.59 -3.46
C GLN A 69 -7.55 -5.44 -2.58
N ALA A 70 -8.32 -4.51 -3.15
CA ALA A 70 -8.90 -3.39 -2.40
C ALA A 70 -9.82 -3.89 -1.26
N ARG A 71 -10.68 -4.88 -1.54
CA ARG A 71 -11.55 -5.49 -0.52
C ARG A 71 -10.77 -6.15 0.61
N VAL A 72 -9.73 -6.92 0.28
CA VAL A 72 -8.86 -7.56 1.30
C VAL A 72 -8.16 -6.50 2.16
N ARG A 73 -7.65 -5.41 1.58
CA ARG A 73 -7.06 -4.29 2.34
C ARG A 73 -8.06 -3.66 3.30
N THR A 74 -9.25 -3.32 2.80
CA THR A 74 -10.31 -2.74 3.65
C THR A 74 -10.67 -3.67 4.79
N PHE A 75 -10.86 -4.95 4.49
CA PHE A 75 -11.15 -5.98 5.50
C PHE A 75 -10.06 -6.05 6.57
N LEU A 76 -8.79 -6.14 6.20
CA LEU A 76 -7.68 -6.24 7.16
C LEU A 76 -7.56 -4.97 8.02
N ALA A 77 -7.75 -3.79 7.44
CA ALA A 77 -7.76 -2.53 8.17
C ALA A 77 -8.91 -2.47 9.20
N ASP A 78 -10.12 -2.88 8.79
CA ASP A 78 -11.31 -2.89 9.64
C ASP A 78 -11.19 -3.94 10.74
N TYR A 79 -10.70 -5.13 10.42
CA TYR A 79 -10.44 -6.18 11.40
C TYR A 79 -9.44 -5.72 12.45
N ASN A 80 -8.31 -5.14 12.04
CA ASN A 80 -7.30 -4.64 12.97
C ASN A 80 -7.87 -3.55 13.88
N ARG A 81 -8.63 -2.60 13.33
CA ARG A 81 -9.27 -1.52 14.10
C ARG A 81 -10.24 -2.06 15.15
N ARG A 82 -11.00 -3.12 14.83
CA ARG A 82 -11.98 -3.75 15.74
C ARG A 82 -11.33 -4.60 16.83
N HIS A 83 -10.25 -5.31 16.49
CA HIS A 83 -9.70 -6.35 17.38
C HIS A 83 -8.32 -6.02 17.94
N GLY A 84 -7.62 -5.00 17.43
CA GLY A 84 -6.32 -4.56 17.94
C GLY A 84 -5.20 -5.59 17.79
N ALA A 85 -5.29 -6.49 16.81
CA ALA A 85 -4.27 -7.50 16.56
C ALA A 85 -2.96 -6.86 16.05
N THR A 86 -1.82 -7.41 16.45
CA THR A 86 -0.55 -7.09 15.79
C THR A 86 -0.46 -7.86 14.49
N VAL A 87 -0.34 -7.16 13.37
CA VAL A 87 -0.22 -7.79 12.05
C VAL A 87 1.16 -7.54 11.49
N LEU A 88 1.88 -8.61 11.17
CA LEU A 88 3.10 -8.57 10.36
C LEU A 88 2.76 -9.12 8.99
N LEU A 89 2.88 -8.28 7.95
CA LEU A 89 2.62 -8.71 6.58
C LEU A 89 3.84 -8.48 5.69
N THR A 90 4.02 -9.36 4.71
CA THR A 90 4.89 -9.08 3.56
C THR A 90 4.05 -8.65 2.38
N SER A 91 4.52 -7.70 1.59
CA SER A 91 3.94 -7.36 0.30
C SER A 91 4.97 -6.65 -0.59
N HIS A 92 4.87 -6.88 -1.90
CA HIS A 92 5.56 -6.10 -2.92
C HIS A 92 4.66 -5.06 -3.58
N TYR A 93 3.38 -5.01 -3.20
CA TYR A 93 2.44 -3.98 -3.65
C TYR A 93 2.48 -2.76 -2.72
N MET A 94 2.94 -1.62 -3.24
CA MET A 94 2.98 -0.37 -2.46
C MET A 94 1.62 0.05 -1.92
N ALA A 95 0.53 -0.30 -2.62
CA ALA A 95 -0.83 -0.01 -2.18
C ALA A 95 -1.19 -0.73 -0.86
N ASP A 96 -0.71 -1.96 -0.65
CA ASP A 96 -0.92 -2.69 0.61
C ASP A 96 -0.14 -2.06 1.75
N ILE A 97 1.15 -1.76 1.49
CA ILE A 97 2.03 -1.15 2.48
C ILE A 97 1.48 0.21 2.92
N THR A 98 1.06 1.04 1.96
CA THR A 98 0.53 2.37 2.24
C THR A 98 -0.79 2.33 3.01
N ALA A 99 -1.65 1.36 2.70
CA ALA A 99 -2.98 1.25 3.32
C ALA A 99 -2.97 0.58 4.69
N LEU A 100 -2.04 -0.34 4.94
CA LEU A 100 -2.09 -1.23 6.10
C LEU A 100 -0.93 -1.02 7.09
N CYS A 101 0.21 -0.47 6.65
CA CYS A 101 1.44 -0.49 7.43
C CYS A 101 1.85 0.91 7.91
N PRO A 102 1.58 1.30 9.17
CA PRO A 102 2.11 2.54 9.74
C PRO A 102 3.64 2.47 9.96
N ARG A 103 4.18 1.25 10.10
CA ARG A 103 5.61 0.96 10.27
C ARG A 103 6.05 -0.07 9.25
N VAL A 104 7.21 0.13 8.67
CA VAL A 104 7.82 -0.78 7.67
C VAL A 104 9.21 -1.22 8.12
N LEU A 105 9.51 -2.48 7.84
CA LEU A 105 10.83 -3.08 8.01
C LEU A 105 11.38 -3.37 6.61
N LEU A 106 12.51 -2.78 6.24
CA LEU A 106 13.16 -3.07 4.98
C LEU A 106 14.35 -3.99 5.23
N ILE A 107 14.32 -5.16 4.62
CA ILE A 107 15.40 -6.15 4.69
C ILE A 107 16.17 -6.10 3.38
N HIS A 108 17.50 -6.01 3.47
CA HIS A 108 18.41 -6.04 2.34
C HIS A 108 19.60 -6.94 2.65
N GLN A 109 19.91 -7.86 1.75
CA GLN A 109 21.03 -8.82 1.90
C GLN A 109 21.04 -9.57 3.26
N GLY A 110 19.84 -9.96 3.74
CA GLY A 110 19.70 -10.69 5.01
C GLY A 110 19.82 -9.82 6.27
N GLY A 111 20.04 -8.51 6.14
CA GLY A 111 20.13 -7.56 7.25
C GLY A 111 18.95 -6.59 7.29
N LEU A 112 18.61 -6.10 8.49
CA LEU A 112 17.63 -5.03 8.66
C LEU A 112 18.24 -3.71 8.22
N PHE A 113 17.78 -3.18 7.09
CA PHE A 113 18.27 -1.92 6.52
C PHE A 113 17.54 -0.69 7.06
N TYR A 114 16.23 -0.84 7.31
CA TYR A 114 15.38 0.23 7.81
C TYR A 114 14.28 -0.33 8.73
N ASP A 115 13.96 0.46 9.73
CA ASP A 115 12.84 0.25 10.64
C ASP A 115 12.23 1.60 10.99
N GLY A 116 10.98 1.85 10.60
CA GLY A 116 10.31 3.13 10.83
C GLY A 116 9.07 3.33 9.96
N SER A 117 8.57 4.57 9.86
CA SER A 117 7.41 4.89 9.03
C SER A 117 7.75 4.87 7.54
N LEU A 118 6.76 4.54 6.69
CA LEU A 118 6.90 4.60 5.24
C LEU A 118 7.22 6.03 4.77
N GLU A 119 6.67 7.03 5.44
CA GLU A 119 6.92 8.43 5.12
C GLU A 119 8.40 8.79 5.32
N ALA A 120 8.99 8.45 6.48
CA ALA A 120 10.39 8.70 6.77
C ALA A 120 11.32 7.91 5.82
N LEU A 121 10.95 6.67 5.46
CA LEU A 121 11.67 5.90 4.44
C LEU A 121 11.66 6.61 3.09
N THR A 122 10.49 7.11 2.67
CA THR A 122 10.32 7.82 1.40
C THR A 122 11.15 9.11 1.38
N GLN A 123 11.18 9.86 2.49
CA GLN A 123 12.01 11.06 2.60
C GLN A 123 13.49 10.74 2.49
N ARG A 124 13.92 9.65 3.12
CA ARG A 124 15.33 9.21 3.12
C ARG A 124 15.79 8.70 1.74
N LEU A 125 14.95 7.94 1.04
CA LEU A 125 15.31 7.30 -0.23
C LEU A 125 15.01 8.17 -1.46
N SER A 126 14.11 9.14 -1.34
CA SER A 126 13.70 10.01 -2.44
C SER A 126 13.57 11.46 -1.94
N PRO A 127 14.70 12.14 -1.68
CA PRO A 127 14.71 13.52 -1.19
C PRO A 127 14.15 14.50 -2.21
N CYS A 128 14.20 14.15 -3.50
CA CYS A 128 13.71 15.00 -4.58
C CYS A 128 12.32 14.59 -5.08
N ARG A 129 11.64 15.53 -5.69
CA ARG A 129 10.39 15.35 -6.44
C ARG A 129 10.60 15.63 -7.91
N LEU A 130 10.05 14.77 -8.76
CA LEU A 130 10.01 15.00 -10.19
C LEU A 130 8.85 15.92 -10.52
N VAL A 131 9.16 17.10 -11.03
CA VAL A 131 8.21 18.08 -11.54
C VAL A 131 8.23 18.02 -13.07
N ARG A 132 7.07 17.82 -13.68
CA ARG A 132 6.89 17.84 -15.14
C ARG A 132 6.20 19.13 -15.51
N LEU A 133 6.74 19.83 -16.50
CA LEU A 133 6.25 21.10 -16.99
C LEU A 133 6.11 21.03 -18.51
N GLU A 134 5.12 21.72 -19.05
CA GLU A 134 5.04 22.05 -20.47
C GLU A 134 5.20 23.55 -20.63
N LEU A 135 6.31 23.99 -21.22
CA LEU A 135 6.61 25.39 -21.47
C LEU A 135 5.92 25.87 -22.74
N LYS A 136 5.43 27.12 -22.76
CA LYS A 136 4.95 27.73 -24.02
C LYS A 136 6.06 27.91 -25.04
N THR A 137 7.26 28.27 -24.58
CA THR A 137 8.45 28.45 -25.40
C THR A 137 9.60 27.56 -24.88
N PRO A 138 10.29 26.80 -25.71
CA PRO A 138 11.44 26.01 -25.28
C PRO A 138 12.52 26.87 -24.64
N LEU A 139 13.06 26.41 -23.51
CA LEU A 139 14.15 27.06 -22.79
C LEU A 139 15.38 26.13 -22.68
N PRO A 140 16.61 26.68 -22.71
CA PRO A 140 17.81 25.89 -22.52
C PRO A 140 17.93 25.41 -21.05
N ALA A 141 18.59 24.26 -20.85
CA ALA A 141 18.79 23.67 -19.53
C ALA A 141 19.40 24.65 -18.50
N GLN A 142 20.28 25.55 -18.93
CA GLN A 142 20.91 26.55 -18.07
C GLN A 142 19.90 27.53 -17.45
N ALA A 143 18.87 27.93 -18.20
CA ALA A 143 17.81 28.79 -17.69
C ALA A 143 16.91 28.07 -16.65
N LEU A 144 16.77 26.77 -16.77
CA LEU A 144 15.96 25.92 -15.89
C LEU A 144 16.70 25.47 -14.62
N ALA A 145 18.03 25.51 -14.64
CA ALA A 145 18.87 25.08 -13.50
C ALA A 145 18.65 25.91 -12.23
N ALA A 146 18.13 27.13 -12.34
CA ALA A 146 17.77 27.99 -11.19
C ALA A 146 16.57 27.46 -10.38
N TYR A 147 15.77 26.56 -10.96
CA TYR A 147 14.55 26.03 -10.34
C TYR A 147 14.72 24.60 -9.81
N GLY A 148 15.73 23.88 -10.28
CA GLY A 148 16.02 22.51 -9.90
C GLY A 148 17.00 21.82 -10.82
N GLN A 149 17.32 20.57 -10.53
CA GLN A 149 18.18 19.76 -11.40
C GLN A 149 17.37 19.31 -12.63
N VAL A 150 17.84 19.65 -13.83
CA VAL A 150 17.20 19.22 -15.07
C VAL A 150 17.47 17.73 -15.29
N GLU A 151 16.44 16.92 -15.31
CA GLU A 151 16.51 15.49 -15.60
C GLU A 151 16.42 15.23 -17.10
N ALA A 152 15.46 15.88 -17.78
CA ALA A 152 15.27 15.76 -19.22
C ALA A 152 14.55 16.98 -19.80
N ILE A 153 14.83 17.26 -21.07
CA ILE A 153 14.09 18.22 -21.90
C ILE A 153 13.76 17.53 -23.22
N ASP A 154 12.47 17.56 -23.58
CA ASP A 154 11.95 17.06 -24.86
C ASP A 154 11.06 18.14 -25.49
N GLY A 155 11.66 18.96 -26.33
CA GLY A 155 11.00 20.12 -26.92
C GLY A 155 10.50 21.11 -25.88
N ARG A 156 9.19 21.09 -25.62
CA ARG A 156 8.52 21.97 -24.63
C ARG A 156 8.32 21.26 -23.29
N GLU A 157 8.40 19.95 -23.25
CA GLU A 157 8.31 19.17 -22.02
C GLU A 157 9.62 19.18 -21.27
N VAL A 158 9.56 19.54 -19.99
CA VAL A 158 10.70 19.59 -19.08
C VAL A 158 10.44 18.76 -17.85
N ARG A 159 11.45 18.02 -17.43
CA ARG A 159 11.46 17.28 -16.18
C ARG A 159 12.55 17.82 -15.26
N LEU A 160 12.14 18.31 -14.07
CA LEU A 160 13.03 18.83 -13.06
C LEU A 160 12.96 17.98 -11.80
N LEU A 161 14.09 17.65 -11.22
CA LEU A 161 14.21 17.12 -9.87
C LEU A 161 14.41 18.29 -8.91
N ILE A 162 13.47 18.45 -7.98
CA ILE A 162 13.46 19.53 -6.98
C ILE A 162 13.45 18.89 -5.61
N GLU A 163 14.29 19.37 -4.71
CA GLU A 163 14.30 18.94 -3.32
C GLU A 163 12.93 19.21 -2.67
N ARG A 164 12.48 18.26 -1.84
CA ARG A 164 11.12 18.27 -1.30
C ARG A 164 10.80 19.52 -0.48
N ASP A 165 11.76 20.00 0.31
CA ASP A 165 11.66 21.21 1.13
C ASP A 165 11.62 22.49 0.30
N GLN A 166 12.22 22.48 -0.89
CA GLN A 166 12.25 23.61 -1.84
C GLN A 166 11.08 23.60 -2.82
N LEU A 167 10.30 22.50 -2.88
CA LEU A 167 9.29 22.27 -3.93
C LEU A 167 8.27 23.44 -4.06
N THR A 168 7.69 23.85 -2.93
CA THR A 168 6.65 24.92 -2.94
C THR A 168 7.21 26.23 -3.46
N GLY A 169 8.41 26.62 -3.01
CA GLY A 169 9.06 27.86 -3.46
C GLY A 169 9.52 27.77 -4.91
N ALA A 170 10.01 26.62 -5.36
CA ALA A 170 10.45 26.42 -6.74
C ALA A 170 9.24 26.44 -7.70
N VAL A 171 8.14 25.76 -7.36
CA VAL A 171 6.90 25.77 -8.16
C VAL A 171 6.30 27.18 -8.25
N ALA A 172 6.26 27.92 -7.15
CA ALA A 172 5.77 29.31 -7.17
C ALA A 172 6.60 30.21 -8.12
N ARG A 173 7.94 30.06 -8.09
CA ARG A 173 8.82 30.79 -9.03
C ARG A 173 8.63 30.34 -10.47
N LEU A 174 8.54 29.02 -10.73
CA LEU A 174 8.28 28.48 -12.07
C LEU A 174 7.00 29.08 -12.68
N LEU A 175 5.91 29.13 -11.90
CA LEU A 175 4.63 29.69 -12.37
C LEU A 175 4.65 31.22 -12.51
N GLY A 176 5.50 31.92 -11.73
CA GLY A 176 5.63 33.38 -11.79
C GLY A 176 6.58 33.87 -12.88
N ASP A 177 7.65 33.15 -13.11
CA ASP A 177 8.75 33.60 -13.99
C ASP A 177 8.65 33.01 -15.39
N LEU A 178 8.00 31.84 -15.54
CA LEU A 178 7.90 31.12 -16.80
C LEU A 178 6.46 31.05 -17.28
N GLU A 179 6.29 31.12 -18.58
CA GLU A 179 5.01 30.84 -19.25
C GLU A 179 4.81 29.30 -19.37
N VAL A 180 4.17 28.70 -18.38
CA VAL A 180 3.88 27.28 -18.27
C VAL A 180 2.47 26.97 -18.77
#